data_c2d369aed0d0834533b517c32a42717c
#
_entry.id   c2d369aed0d0834533b517c32a42717c
#
_cell.length_a   1.000
_cell.length_b   1.000
_cell.length_c   1.000
_cell.angle_alpha   90.00
_cell.angle_beta   90.00
_cell.angle_gamma   90.00
#
_symmetry.space_group_name_H-M   'P 1'
#
loop_
_entity.id
_entity.type
_entity.pdbx_description
1 polymer ?
#
loop_
_entity_poly.entity_id
_entity_poly.type
_entity_poly.pdbx_seq_one_letter_code
_entity_poly.pdbx_strand_id
1 'polypeptide(L)'
;MTDGGDVLDAVVIGAGWAGLGVSYWLARQGLRHSVLERGRIGEAWRTQRWDSFRMNTPNVQTVMPGDCYDGPDPDGALTRDQFVTLLEDFAGRNALPIEPDTAVSELTHENGAYRLTTSHGTLWARNVIVASGSLNCPVRPVWATALSPALHQIDASGYRSAADLPDGAVLVVGGGQSGVQIAEELANVGRTVFLATSRVGRLPRRYRGRDIMVWLLESGFLDVRREEVIRFAGRIPPRGVLGSMHTISLQALSAQGVVLLGRLTGIEDGGSLSFADDLEANARFADEASENVKRHVDDYISRAGIDAPVAEPDPAETVAMRQPNPTIGSLDLSRSGVTSVVWCTGFRGDFSWMRLPGALDSAGQPVHADGVAALPGLYFAGLDFASTRKSGIILAIAEEAPRLVEHIARHSWPPLA
;
A
#
# COMPACT_ATOMS: atom_id res chain seq x y z
N MET A 1 -29.72 -9.44 30.37
CA MET A 1 -28.65 -9.71 31.32
C MET A 1 -27.40 -9.76 30.48
N THR A 2 -26.61 -8.70 30.44
CA THR A 2 -25.30 -8.71 29.80
C THR A 2 -24.42 -9.64 30.61
N ASP A 3 -23.92 -10.70 29.99
CA ASP A 3 -22.82 -11.48 30.52
C ASP A 3 -21.73 -10.46 30.88
N GLY A 4 -21.35 -10.36 32.15
CA GLY A 4 -20.56 -9.26 32.71
C GLY A 4 -19.11 -9.20 32.21
N GLY A 5 -18.93 -9.26 30.93
CA GLY A 5 -17.65 -9.03 30.24
C GLY A 5 -17.22 -7.57 30.42
N ASP A 6 -16.01 -7.38 30.88
CA ASP A 6 -15.38 -6.09 31.12
C ASP A 6 -15.30 -5.30 29.80
N VAL A 7 -16.02 -4.15 29.69
CA VAL A 7 -16.05 -3.33 28.47
C VAL A 7 -14.77 -2.49 28.37
N LEU A 8 -13.96 -2.71 27.33
CA LEU A 8 -12.76 -1.94 27.05
C LEU A 8 -13.10 -0.52 26.59
N ASP A 9 -12.22 0.44 26.86
CA ASP A 9 -12.38 1.80 26.32
C ASP A 9 -12.19 1.79 24.80
N ALA A 10 -11.27 0.95 24.28
CA ALA A 10 -11.04 0.79 22.86
C ALA A 10 -10.55 -0.61 22.49
N VAL A 11 -10.86 -1.06 21.27
CA VAL A 11 -10.23 -2.20 20.63
C VAL A 11 -9.66 -1.74 19.28
N VAL A 12 -8.39 -2.08 19.02
CA VAL A 12 -7.72 -1.88 17.72
C VAL A 12 -7.69 -3.21 17.00
N ILE A 13 -8.12 -3.23 15.73
CA ILE A 13 -8.15 -4.44 14.91
C ILE A 13 -7.02 -4.37 13.87
N GLY A 14 -5.98 -5.16 14.08
CA GLY A 14 -4.77 -5.25 13.27
C GLY A 14 -3.53 -4.68 13.96
N ALA A 15 -2.45 -5.48 14.04
CA ALA A 15 -1.15 -5.09 14.59
C ALA A 15 -0.11 -4.79 13.49
N GLY A 16 -0.53 -4.05 12.45
CA GLY A 16 0.36 -3.40 11.51
C GLY A 16 0.84 -2.04 12.05
N TRP A 17 1.65 -1.31 11.25
CA TRP A 17 2.17 0.00 11.62
C TRP A 17 1.08 0.99 12.08
N ALA A 18 -0.09 0.97 11.46
CA ALA A 18 -1.19 1.87 11.80
C ALA A 18 -1.81 1.51 13.16
N GLY A 19 -2.14 0.23 13.38
CA GLY A 19 -2.72 -0.22 14.63
C GLY A 19 -1.77 -0.05 15.82
N LEU A 20 -0.49 -0.35 15.64
CA LEU A 20 0.53 -0.13 16.66
C LEU A 20 0.69 1.36 16.99
N GLY A 21 0.67 2.23 15.97
CA GLY A 21 0.72 3.68 16.19
C GLY A 21 -0.48 4.22 16.97
N VAL A 22 -1.69 3.72 16.69
CA VAL A 22 -2.89 4.08 17.46
C VAL A 22 -2.80 3.53 18.89
N SER A 23 -2.41 2.27 19.07
CA SER A 23 -2.24 1.65 20.38
C SER A 23 -1.25 2.41 21.27
N TYR A 24 -0.14 2.87 20.70
CA TYR A 24 0.83 3.72 21.40
C TYR A 24 0.20 4.99 21.97
N TRP A 25 -0.66 5.67 21.20
CA TRP A 25 -1.31 6.89 21.68
C TRP A 25 -2.45 6.61 22.66
N LEU A 26 -3.20 5.50 22.49
CA LEU A 26 -4.21 5.05 23.48
C LEU A 26 -3.56 4.77 24.83
N ALA A 27 -2.41 4.07 24.85
CA ALA A 27 -1.64 3.81 26.06
C ALA A 27 -1.18 5.10 26.75
N ARG A 28 -0.69 6.09 25.99
CA ARG A 28 -0.26 7.39 26.54
C ARG A 28 -1.41 8.23 27.09
N GLN A 29 -2.62 8.02 26.60
CA GLN A 29 -3.84 8.64 27.13
C GLN A 29 -4.43 7.85 28.33
N GLY A 30 -3.83 6.73 28.74
CA GLY A 30 -4.31 5.88 29.81
C GLY A 30 -5.61 5.15 29.50
N LEU A 31 -5.98 5.03 28.22
CA LEU A 31 -7.17 4.31 27.77
C LEU A 31 -6.90 2.81 27.77
N ARG A 32 -7.78 2.07 28.47
CA ARG A 32 -7.70 0.61 28.55
C ARG A 32 -8.14 0.00 27.22
N HIS A 33 -7.22 -0.63 26.52
CA HIS A 33 -7.47 -1.16 25.19
C HIS A 33 -6.79 -2.51 24.96
N SER A 34 -7.15 -3.19 23.87
CA SER A 34 -6.46 -4.34 23.32
C SER A 34 -6.26 -4.17 21.81
N VAL A 35 -5.21 -4.77 21.28
CA VAL A 35 -4.92 -4.86 19.85
C VAL A 35 -5.09 -6.30 19.41
N LEU A 36 -6.08 -6.57 18.56
CA LEU A 36 -6.37 -7.91 18.06
C LEU A 36 -5.67 -8.10 16.72
N GLU A 37 -4.84 -9.12 16.61
CA GLU A 37 -4.15 -9.46 15.36
C GLU A 37 -4.43 -10.92 14.99
N ARG A 38 -4.91 -11.16 13.77
CA ARG A 38 -5.26 -12.51 13.29
C ARG A 38 -4.08 -13.46 13.14
N GLY A 39 -2.87 -12.93 13.07
CA GLY A 39 -1.62 -13.65 13.03
C GLY A 39 -0.61 -13.03 13.98
N ARG A 40 0.59 -12.70 13.49
CA ARG A 40 1.68 -12.09 14.26
C ARG A 40 1.75 -10.59 13.97
N ILE A 41 2.44 -9.87 14.80
CA ILE A 41 2.75 -8.45 14.51
C ILE A 41 3.33 -8.33 13.09
N GLY A 42 2.75 -7.44 12.30
CA GLY A 42 3.19 -7.22 10.92
C GLY A 42 2.93 -8.38 9.95
N GLU A 43 1.96 -9.26 10.22
CA GLU A 43 1.69 -10.47 9.44
C GLU A 43 1.55 -10.23 7.94
N ALA A 44 0.89 -9.15 7.52
CA ALA A 44 0.75 -8.80 6.11
C ALA A 44 2.10 -8.50 5.43
N TRP A 45 3.08 -8.00 6.18
CA TRP A 45 4.44 -7.78 5.68
C TRP A 45 5.21 -9.09 5.55
N ARG A 46 5.02 -10.02 6.48
CA ARG A 46 5.64 -11.36 6.45
C ARG A 46 5.12 -12.21 5.31
N THR A 47 3.81 -12.17 5.07
CA THR A 47 3.12 -13.13 4.21
C THR A 47 2.67 -12.59 2.85
N GLN A 48 2.69 -11.27 2.63
CA GLN A 48 2.20 -10.64 1.41
C GLN A 48 3.26 -9.80 0.68
N ARG A 49 4.54 -10.01 0.98
CA ARG A 49 5.67 -9.37 0.30
C ARG A 49 6.69 -10.42 -0.10
N TRP A 50 7.36 -10.20 -1.23
CA TRP A 50 8.41 -11.07 -1.75
C TRP A 50 9.72 -10.91 -0.97
N ASP A 51 10.63 -11.85 -1.16
CA ASP A 51 11.81 -11.97 -0.30
C ASP A 51 12.79 -10.80 -0.44
N SER A 52 12.96 -10.29 -1.66
CA SER A 52 13.81 -9.12 -1.92
C SER A 52 13.14 -7.76 -1.66
N PHE A 53 11.88 -7.77 -1.17
CA PHE A 53 11.13 -6.53 -0.94
C PHE A 53 11.87 -5.57 -0.01
N ARG A 54 11.85 -4.30 -0.40
CA ARG A 54 12.31 -3.18 0.43
C ARG A 54 11.23 -2.11 0.52
N MET A 55 11.25 -1.37 1.62
CA MET A 55 10.37 -0.22 1.81
C MET A 55 10.62 0.83 0.73
N ASN A 56 9.56 1.52 0.30
CA ASN A 56 9.68 2.62 -0.66
C ASN A 56 9.91 3.98 0.04
N THR A 57 9.69 4.05 1.35
CA THR A 57 10.07 5.21 2.17
C THR A 57 11.52 5.05 2.65
N PRO A 58 12.33 6.12 2.62
CA PRO A 58 13.69 6.06 3.12
C PRO A 58 13.72 5.81 4.64
N ASN A 59 14.83 5.30 5.14
CA ASN A 59 14.98 4.96 6.57
C ASN A 59 14.65 6.14 7.49
N VAL A 60 15.09 7.35 7.10
CA VAL A 60 14.84 8.58 7.89
C VAL A 60 13.35 8.88 8.08
N GLN A 61 12.49 8.34 7.20
CA GLN A 61 11.04 8.49 7.25
C GLN A 61 10.30 7.19 7.62
N THR A 62 11.02 6.07 7.73
CA THR A 62 10.45 4.78 8.13
C THR A 62 10.60 4.59 9.63
N VAL A 63 9.87 5.40 10.37
CA VAL A 63 9.90 5.44 11.84
C VAL A 63 8.50 5.34 12.43
N MET A 64 8.40 4.82 13.66
CA MET A 64 7.16 4.74 14.41
C MET A 64 6.93 6.02 15.24
N PRO A 65 5.68 6.30 15.68
CA PRO A 65 5.38 7.49 16.49
C PRO A 65 6.28 7.61 17.73
N GLY A 66 6.91 8.78 17.89
CA GLY A 66 7.83 9.05 18.98
C GLY A 66 9.27 8.63 18.73
N ASP A 67 9.56 7.94 17.62
CA ASP A 67 10.91 7.59 17.21
C ASP A 67 11.51 8.62 16.25
N CYS A 68 12.83 8.64 16.19
CA CYS A 68 13.62 9.29 15.15
C CYS A 68 14.65 8.30 14.62
N TYR A 69 15.03 8.48 13.37
CA TYR A 69 16.11 7.69 12.78
C TYR A 69 17.46 8.32 13.15
N ASP A 70 18.36 7.53 13.72
CA ASP A 70 19.73 7.91 14.13
C ASP A 70 20.80 7.01 13.49
N GLY A 71 20.41 6.15 12.55
CA GLY A 71 21.31 5.22 11.87
C GLY A 71 22.20 5.89 10.82
N PRO A 72 23.18 5.14 10.29
CA PRO A 72 24.20 5.66 9.35
C PRO A 72 23.71 5.81 7.91
N ASP A 73 22.54 5.25 7.54
CA ASP A 73 22.03 5.21 6.18
C ASP A 73 20.60 5.81 6.09
N PRO A 74 20.46 7.15 6.18
CA PRO A 74 19.16 7.80 6.18
C PRO A 74 18.37 7.63 4.87
N ASP A 75 19.09 7.51 3.75
CA ASP A 75 18.52 7.35 2.40
C ASP A 75 18.31 5.88 2.00
N GLY A 76 18.73 4.93 2.82
CA GLY A 76 18.50 3.51 2.60
C GLY A 76 17.04 3.10 2.76
N ALA A 77 16.76 1.84 2.50
CA ALA A 77 15.40 1.28 2.61
C ALA A 77 15.43 -0.05 3.39
N LEU A 78 14.63 -0.16 4.43
CA LEU A 78 14.50 -1.38 5.20
C LEU A 78 14.03 -2.54 4.32
N THR A 79 14.60 -3.71 4.52
CA THR A 79 14.01 -4.94 3.98
C THR A 79 12.68 -5.25 4.67
N ARG A 80 11.90 -6.16 4.08
CA ARG A 80 10.69 -6.70 4.70
C ARG A 80 10.91 -7.12 6.15
N ASP A 81 11.94 -7.91 6.39
CA ASP A 81 12.21 -8.49 7.71
C ASP A 81 12.70 -7.42 8.72
N GLN A 82 13.54 -6.49 8.28
CA GLN A 82 13.93 -5.35 9.11
C GLN A 82 12.73 -4.46 9.49
N PHE A 83 11.79 -4.27 8.55
CA PHE A 83 10.57 -3.51 8.87
C PHE A 83 9.68 -4.26 9.87
N VAL A 84 9.55 -5.57 9.75
CA VAL A 84 8.84 -6.39 10.73
C VAL A 84 9.49 -6.31 12.11
N THR A 85 10.83 -6.42 12.19
CA THR A 85 11.58 -6.24 13.44
C THR A 85 11.33 -4.87 14.06
N LEU A 86 11.31 -3.79 13.26
CA LEU A 86 10.97 -2.45 13.74
C LEU A 86 9.59 -2.41 14.41
N LEU A 87 8.58 -3.09 13.83
CA LEU A 87 7.24 -3.15 14.41
C LEU A 87 7.21 -3.95 15.71
N GLU A 88 7.90 -5.10 15.77
CA GLU A 88 7.99 -5.95 16.98
C GLU A 88 8.72 -5.21 18.12
N ASP A 89 9.85 -4.59 17.82
CA ASP A 89 10.62 -3.80 18.79
C ASP A 89 9.81 -2.60 19.31
N PHE A 90 9.08 -1.93 18.43
CA PHE A 90 8.18 -0.84 18.82
C PHE A 90 7.10 -1.33 19.79
N ALA A 91 6.44 -2.42 19.47
CA ALA A 91 5.41 -3.01 20.30
C ALA A 91 5.95 -3.45 21.66
N GLY A 92 7.11 -4.14 21.68
CA GLY A 92 7.73 -4.66 22.89
C GLY A 92 8.19 -3.56 23.85
N ARG A 93 8.93 -2.56 23.35
CA ARG A 93 9.44 -1.47 24.22
C ARG A 93 8.36 -0.56 24.77
N ASN A 94 7.20 -0.48 24.10
CA ASN A 94 6.05 0.28 24.59
C ASN A 94 5.03 -0.58 25.35
N ALA A 95 5.31 -1.87 25.56
CA ALA A 95 4.43 -2.83 26.23
C ALA A 95 2.98 -2.76 25.72
N LEU A 96 2.80 -2.71 24.40
CA LEU A 96 1.47 -2.61 23.79
C LEU A 96 0.66 -3.90 24.01
N PRO A 97 -0.64 -3.80 24.36
CA PRO A 97 -1.48 -4.95 24.72
C PRO A 97 -1.98 -5.69 23.46
N ILE A 98 -1.08 -6.47 22.84
CA ILE A 98 -1.36 -7.19 21.60
C ILE A 98 -1.79 -8.61 21.91
N GLU A 99 -2.90 -9.03 21.28
CA GLU A 99 -3.42 -10.39 21.29
C GLU A 99 -3.19 -11.01 19.89
N PRO A 100 -2.10 -11.72 19.67
CA PRO A 100 -1.83 -12.41 18.41
C PRO A 100 -2.80 -13.59 18.22
N ASP A 101 -2.85 -14.12 17.01
CA ASP A 101 -3.70 -15.24 16.60
C ASP A 101 -5.19 -15.04 16.91
N THR A 102 -5.61 -13.78 17.09
CA THR A 102 -6.97 -13.38 17.45
C THR A 102 -7.67 -12.74 16.26
N ALA A 103 -8.37 -13.55 15.48
CA ALA A 103 -9.12 -13.10 14.31
C ALA A 103 -10.50 -12.58 14.72
N VAL A 104 -10.87 -11.39 14.24
CA VAL A 104 -12.24 -10.85 14.36
C VAL A 104 -13.05 -11.35 13.16
N SER A 105 -14.12 -12.08 13.40
CA SER A 105 -15.03 -12.62 12.37
C SER A 105 -16.30 -11.79 12.21
N GLU A 106 -16.68 -11.01 13.22
CA GLU A 106 -17.87 -10.16 13.18
C GLU A 106 -17.73 -8.96 14.11
N LEU A 107 -18.22 -7.81 13.66
CA LEU A 107 -18.35 -6.58 14.44
C LEU A 107 -19.79 -6.07 14.34
N THR A 108 -20.46 -5.97 15.47
CA THR A 108 -21.81 -5.41 15.63
C THR A 108 -21.81 -4.28 16.66
N HIS A 109 -22.90 -3.53 16.73
CA HIS A 109 -23.11 -2.50 17.75
C HIS A 109 -24.44 -2.78 18.46
N GLU A 110 -24.38 -3.00 19.76
CA GLU A 110 -25.53 -3.42 20.59
C GLU A 110 -25.45 -2.71 21.93
N ASN A 111 -26.59 -2.21 22.43
CA ASN A 111 -26.70 -1.61 23.75
C ASN A 111 -25.67 -0.51 24.09
N GLY A 112 -25.28 0.27 23.06
CA GLY A 112 -24.33 1.38 23.23
C GLY A 112 -22.85 0.96 23.25
N ALA A 113 -22.53 -0.29 22.92
CA ALA A 113 -21.16 -0.79 22.82
C ALA A 113 -20.97 -1.63 21.56
N TYR A 114 -19.73 -1.75 21.11
CA TYR A 114 -19.33 -2.63 20.04
C TYR A 114 -19.09 -4.04 20.58
N ARG A 115 -19.67 -5.02 19.90
CA ARG A 115 -19.46 -6.44 20.15
C ARG A 115 -18.56 -7.00 19.04
N LEU A 116 -17.45 -7.60 19.44
CA LEU A 116 -16.48 -8.26 18.55
C LEU A 116 -16.54 -9.77 18.79
N THR A 117 -16.92 -10.52 17.78
CA THR A 117 -16.78 -11.99 17.78
C THR A 117 -15.39 -12.34 17.27
N THR A 118 -14.61 -13.00 18.09
CA THR A 118 -13.23 -13.39 17.78
C THR A 118 -13.03 -14.89 17.81
N SER A 119 -11.87 -15.37 17.33
CA SER A 119 -11.46 -16.77 17.46
C SER A 119 -11.32 -17.27 18.90
N HIS A 120 -11.22 -16.36 19.89
CA HIS A 120 -11.06 -16.67 21.31
C HIS A 120 -12.26 -16.27 22.18
N GLY A 121 -13.39 -15.92 21.55
CA GLY A 121 -14.63 -15.54 22.27
C GLY A 121 -15.11 -14.14 21.90
N THR A 122 -15.92 -13.57 22.76
CA THR A 122 -16.54 -12.25 22.55
C THR A 122 -15.89 -11.19 23.39
N LEU A 123 -15.57 -10.05 22.77
CA LEU A 123 -15.11 -8.84 23.46
C LEU A 123 -16.11 -7.70 23.27
N TRP A 124 -16.11 -6.78 24.25
CA TRP A 124 -16.92 -5.58 24.20
C TRP A 124 -16.05 -4.34 24.34
N ALA A 125 -16.31 -3.33 23.52
CA ALA A 125 -15.58 -2.08 23.55
C ALA A 125 -16.50 -0.88 23.30
N ARG A 126 -16.15 0.27 23.88
CA ARG A 126 -16.81 1.55 23.61
C ARG A 126 -16.41 2.12 22.26
N ASN A 127 -15.14 1.93 21.91
CA ASN A 127 -14.56 2.40 20.67
C ASN A 127 -13.88 1.26 19.93
N VAL A 128 -13.98 1.25 18.59
CA VAL A 128 -13.28 0.31 17.73
C VAL A 128 -12.51 1.07 16.66
N ILE A 129 -11.23 0.78 16.57
CA ILE A 129 -10.34 1.33 15.53
C ILE A 129 -9.98 0.22 14.57
N VAL A 130 -10.51 0.29 13.35
CA VAL A 130 -10.23 -0.68 12.28
C VAL A 130 -8.92 -0.29 11.60
N ALA A 131 -7.87 -1.03 11.88
CA ALA A 131 -6.53 -0.90 11.30
C ALA A 131 -6.10 -2.17 10.55
N SER A 132 -7.08 -2.92 10.02
CA SER A 132 -6.90 -4.23 9.37
C SER A 132 -6.24 -4.15 7.98
N GLY A 133 -5.97 -2.94 7.50
CA GLY A 133 -5.39 -2.69 6.18
C GLY A 133 -6.41 -2.68 5.04
N SER A 134 -6.04 -2.03 3.94
CA SER A 134 -6.85 -1.88 2.72
C SER A 134 -6.28 -2.64 1.50
N LEU A 135 -5.20 -3.41 1.69
CA LEU A 135 -4.49 -4.11 0.61
C LEU A 135 -4.44 -5.64 0.83
N ASN A 136 -5.50 -6.20 1.41
CA ASN A 136 -5.53 -7.61 1.83
C ASN A 136 -6.35 -8.52 0.91
N CYS A 137 -7.08 -7.97 -0.05
CA CYS A 137 -7.87 -8.72 -1.01
C CYS A 137 -7.42 -8.37 -2.43
N PRO A 138 -6.68 -9.26 -3.13
CA PRO A 138 -6.24 -8.99 -4.50
C PRO A 138 -7.42 -8.92 -5.46
N VAL A 139 -7.29 -8.09 -6.49
CA VAL A 139 -8.31 -7.90 -7.53
C VAL A 139 -7.80 -8.50 -8.84
N ARG A 140 -8.53 -9.48 -9.40
CA ARG A 140 -8.28 -10.05 -10.74
C ARG A 140 -9.41 -9.72 -11.69
N PRO A 141 -9.16 -9.65 -13.00
CA PRO A 141 -10.23 -9.64 -13.98
C PRO A 141 -11.12 -10.89 -13.84
N VAL A 142 -12.44 -10.72 -13.99
CA VAL A 142 -13.42 -11.83 -13.82
C VAL A 142 -13.09 -13.00 -14.74
N TRP A 143 -12.63 -12.72 -15.97
CA TRP A 143 -12.25 -13.73 -16.95
C TRP A 143 -10.90 -14.43 -16.68
N ALA A 144 -10.13 -14.03 -15.68
CA ALA A 144 -8.86 -14.71 -15.35
C ALA A 144 -9.04 -16.21 -15.06
N THR A 145 -10.23 -16.62 -14.62
CA THR A 145 -10.59 -18.04 -14.41
C THR A 145 -10.78 -18.83 -15.71
N ALA A 146 -10.92 -18.16 -16.86
CA ALA A 146 -11.03 -18.78 -18.17
C ALA A 146 -9.67 -19.15 -18.78
N LEU A 147 -8.56 -18.68 -18.19
CA LEU A 147 -7.23 -19.07 -18.62
C LEU A 147 -6.97 -20.56 -18.35
N SER A 148 -6.07 -21.14 -19.13
CA SER A 148 -5.70 -22.55 -18.98
C SER A 148 -5.35 -22.92 -17.53
N PRO A 149 -5.89 -24.00 -16.98
CA PRO A 149 -5.52 -24.48 -15.64
C PRO A 149 -4.06 -24.93 -15.53
N ALA A 150 -3.38 -25.19 -16.65
CA ALA A 150 -1.95 -25.48 -16.67
C ALA A 150 -1.07 -24.23 -16.47
N LEU A 151 -1.65 -23.02 -16.63
CA LEU A 151 -0.95 -21.77 -16.41
C LEU A 151 -0.90 -21.45 -14.91
N HIS A 152 0.30 -21.27 -14.39
CA HIS A 152 0.47 -20.88 -13.00
C HIS A 152 0.02 -19.41 -12.82
N GLN A 153 -1.03 -19.19 -12.04
CA GLN A 153 -1.56 -17.85 -11.75
C GLN A 153 -1.39 -17.49 -10.28
N ILE A 154 -0.67 -16.41 -10.02
CA ILE A 154 -0.42 -15.92 -8.66
C ILE A 154 -0.71 -14.43 -8.55
N ASP A 155 -1.18 -13.96 -7.40
CA ASP A 155 -1.29 -12.52 -7.11
C ASP A 155 0.03 -11.98 -6.57
N ALA A 156 0.27 -10.68 -6.69
CA ALA A 156 1.45 -10.04 -6.13
C ALA A 156 1.65 -10.34 -4.63
N SER A 157 0.57 -10.49 -3.87
CA SER A 157 0.63 -10.88 -2.45
C SER A 157 1.09 -12.31 -2.21
N GLY A 158 0.94 -13.18 -3.19
CA GLY A 158 1.41 -14.58 -3.13
C GLY A 158 2.81 -14.78 -3.70
N TYR A 159 3.32 -13.83 -4.49
CA TYR A 159 4.65 -13.91 -5.06
C TYR A 159 5.73 -13.82 -3.96
N ARG A 160 6.73 -14.70 -4.00
CA ARG A 160 7.87 -14.72 -3.06
C ARG A 160 9.20 -14.50 -3.76
N SER A 161 9.49 -15.30 -4.77
CA SER A 161 10.73 -15.21 -5.54
C SER A 161 10.54 -15.76 -6.96
N ALA A 162 11.50 -15.46 -7.83
CA ALA A 162 11.54 -16.05 -9.17
C ALA A 162 11.71 -17.59 -9.14
N ALA A 163 12.31 -18.12 -8.09
CA ALA A 163 12.56 -19.56 -7.94
C ALA A 163 11.28 -20.36 -7.65
N ASP A 164 10.25 -19.72 -7.13
CA ASP A 164 8.96 -20.35 -6.81
C ASP A 164 8.04 -20.47 -8.04
N LEU A 165 8.42 -19.82 -9.15
CA LEU A 165 7.64 -19.88 -10.38
C LEU A 165 8.14 -21.01 -11.29
N PRO A 166 7.24 -21.70 -11.99
CA PRO A 166 7.61 -22.68 -13.03
C PRO A 166 8.59 -22.09 -14.05
N ASP A 167 9.48 -22.92 -14.59
CA ASP A 167 10.38 -22.52 -15.67
C ASP A 167 9.59 -22.01 -16.87
N GLY A 168 10.14 -20.98 -17.55
CA GLY A 168 9.53 -20.34 -18.72
C GLY A 168 9.39 -18.83 -18.57
N ALA A 169 8.68 -18.21 -19.49
CA ALA A 169 8.42 -16.78 -19.45
C ALA A 169 7.32 -16.43 -18.44
N VAL A 170 7.36 -15.21 -17.92
CA VAL A 170 6.40 -14.69 -16.95
C VAL A 170 5.69 -13.48 -17.54
N LEU A 171 4.37 -13.47 -17.47
CA LEU A 171 3.55 -12.28 -17.72
C LEU A 171 3.22 -11.60 -16.40
N VAL A 172 3.70 -10.39 -16.21
CA VAL A 172 3.33 -9.52 -15.10
C VAL A 172 2.24 -8.56 -15.58
N VAL A 173 1.09 -8.56 -14.91
CA VAL A 173 -0.06 -7.73 -15.31
C VAL A 173 -0.26 -6.57 -14.34
N GLY A 174 0.04 -5.36 -14.81
CA GLY A 174 -0.12 -4.12 -14.06
C GLY A 174 1.18 -3.33 -13.92
N GLY A 175 1.20 -2.09 -14.41
CA GLY A 175 2.34 -1.17 -14.38
C GLY A 175 2.46 -0.34 -13.10
N GLY A 176 1.80 -0.74 -12.02
CA GLY A 176 1.91 -0.10 -10.71
C GLY A 176 3.11 -0.60 -9.89
N GLN A 177 3.21 -0.17 -8.63
CA GLN A 177 4.36 -0.39 -7.75
C GLN A 177 4.84 -1.85 -7.73
N SER A 178 3.94 -2.80 -7.41
CA SER A 178 4.32 -4.22 -7.34
C SER A 178 4.72 -4.79 -8.70
N GLY A 179 3.99 -4.41 -9.77
CA GLY A 179 4.25 -4.97 -11.09
C GLY A 179 5.63 -4.62 -11.65
N VAL A 180 6.03 -3.35 -11.55
CA VAL A 180 7.35 -2.93 -12.06
C VAL A 180 8.49 -3.50 -11.23
N GLN A 181 8.35 -3.58 -9.90
CA GLN A 181 9.38 -4.16 -9.03
C GLN A 181 9.54 -5.67 -9.23
N ILE A 182 8.44 -6.41 -9.37
CA ILE A 182 8.47 -7.84 -9.65
C ILE A 182 9.02 -8.11 -11.07
N ALA A 183 8.65 -7.29 -12.07
CA ALA A 183 9.19 -7.41 -13.42
C ALA A 183 10.70 -7.18 -13.44
N GLU A 184 11.19 -6.18 -12.70
CA GLU A 184 12.62 -5.91 -12.55
C GLU A 184 13.35 -7.09 -11.88
N GLU A 185 12.82 -7.60 -10.77
CA GLU A 185 13.41 -8.76 -10.08
C GLU A 185 13.52 -9.98 -11.00
N LEU A 186 12.45 -10.31 -11.72
CA LEU A 186 12.43 -11.43 -12.66
C LEU A 186 13.43 -11.24 -13.81
N ALA A 187 13.53 -10.02 -14.36
CA ALA A 187 14.50 -9.70 -15.41
C ALA A 187 15.94 -9.80 -14.91
N ASN A 188 16.22 -9.34 -13.69
CA ASN A 188 17.55 -9.38 -13.08
C ASN A 188 18.08 -10.81 -12.87
N VAL A 189 17.20 -11.79 -12.72
CA VAL A 189 17.58 -13.23 -12.64
C VAL A 189 17.51 -13.93 -14.00
N GLY A 190 17.37 -13.16 -15.11
CA GLY A 190 17.41 -13.68 -16.47
C GLY A 190 16.13 -14.35 -16.98
N ARG A 191 14.97 -14.14 -16.29
CA ARG A 191 13.68 -14.64 -16.79
C ARG A 191 13.22 -13.80 -18.00
N THR A 192 12.60 -14.43 -18.97
CA THR A 192 11.84 -13.70 -20.00
C THR A 192 10.58 -13.13 -19.38
N VAL A 193 10.44 -11.80 -19.41
CA VAL A 193 9.33 -11.08 -18.76
C VAL A 193 8.54 -10.27 -19.77
N PHE A 194 7.23 -10.46 -19.76
CA PHE A 194 6.26 -9.58 -20.41
C PHE A 194 5.59 -8.72 -19.32
N LEU A 195 5.55 -7.40 -19.51
CA LEU A 195 4.87 -6.49 -18.59
C LEU A 195 3.71 -5.79 -19.28
N ALA A 196 2.49 -6.11 -18.88
CA ALA A 196 1.30 -5.36 -19.27
C ALA A 196 1.24 -4.05 -18.49
N THR A 197 1.47 -2.94 -19.17
CA THR A 197 1.53 -1.61 -18.56
C THR A 197 0.14 -1.04 -18.26
N SER A 198 0.12 0.10 -17.58
CA SER A 198 -1.09 0.88 -17.32
C SER A 198 -0.71 2.35 -17.10
N ARG A 199 -1.71 3.22 -17.12
CA ARG A 199 -1.51 4.66 -16.92
C ARG A 199 -1.22 4.97 -15.45
N VAL A 200 0.04 4.84 -15.04
CA VAL A 200 0.53 5.11 -13.69
C VAL A 200 1.70 6.08 -13.77
N GLY A 201 1.71 7.12 -12.94
CA GLY A 201 2.83 8.05 -12.84
C GLY A 201 4.05 7.38 -12.22
N ARG A 202 5.23 7.90 -12.44
CA ARG A 202 6.45 7.53 -11.72
C ARG A 202 7.06 8.73 -11.02
N LEU A 203 7.92 8.46 -10.07
CA LEU A 203 8.72 9.44 -9.32
C LEU A 203 10.21 9.10 -9.50
N PRO A 204 11.09 10.10 -9.62
CA PRO A 204 12.52 9.85 -9.51
C PRO A 204 12.83 9.39 -8.09
N ARG A 205 13.83 8.53 -7.90
CA ARG A 205 14.23 8.16 -6.54
C ARG A 205 14.97 9.29 -5.84
N ARG A 206 15.86 9.95 -6.57
CA ARG A 206 16.64 11.10 -6.06
C ARG A 206 16.46 12.31 -6.97
N TYR A 207 16.44 13.47 -6.40
CA TYR A 207 16.41 14.72 -7.11
C TYR A 207 17.16 15.79 -6.33
N ARG A 208 18.00 16.56 -7.01
CA ARG A 208 18.83 17.62 -6.40
C ARG A 208 19.49 17.15 -5.10
N GLY A 209 20.24 16.04 -5.18
CA GLY A 209 21.06 15.50 -4.09
C GLY A 209 20.31 14.82 -2.95
N ARG A 210 18.95 14.80 -2.92
CA ARG A 210 18.15 14.22 -1.83
C ARG A 210 17.15 13.18 -2.35
N ASP A 211 16.68 12.34 -1.43
CA ASP A 211 15.58 11.45 -1.70
C ASP A 211 14.30 12.24 -2.03
N ILE A 212 13.55 11.77 -3.03
CA ILE A 212 12.33 12.46 -3.46
C ILE A 212 11.29 12.55 -2.35
N MET A 213 11.18 11.51 -1.50
CA MET A 213 10.21 11.48 -0.41
C MET A 213 10.48 12.56 0.64
N VAL A 214 11.75 12.94 0.83
CA VAL A 214 12.14 14.03 1.72
C VAL A 214 11.64 15.36 1.14
N TRP A 215 11.87 15.61 -0.16
CA TRP A 215 11.35 16.79 -0.84
C TRP A 215 9.83 16.88 -0.81
N LEU A 216 9.14 15.73 -1.06
CA LEU A 216 7.67 15.68 -1.07
C LEU A 216 7.06 15.96 0.30
N LEU A 217 7.73 15.55 1.37
CA LEU A 217 7.29 15.86 2.73
C LEU A 217 7.51 17.35 3.06
N GLU A 218 8.73 17.85 2.85
CA GLU A 218 9.08 19.24 3.20
C GLU A 218 8.33 20.27 2.36
N SER A 219 8.04 19.96 1.10
CA SER A 219 7.30 20.87 0.20
C SER A 219 5.80 20.94 0.46
N GLY A 220 5.27 20.10 1.36
CA GLY A 220 3.84 19.99 1.62
C GLY A 220 3.06 19.22 0.54
N PHE A 221 3.74 18.60 -0.44
CA PHE A 221 3.07 17.82 -1.48
C PHE A 221 2.24 16.66 -0.92
N LEU A 222 2.74 16.05 0.14
CA LEU A 222 2.06 14.95 0.80
C LEU A 222 0.90 15.41 1.71
N ASP A 223 0.84 16.70 2.05
CA ASP A 223 -0.19 17.26 2.92
C ASP A 223 -1.45 17.73 2.18
N VAL A 224 -1.42 17.65 0.83
CA VAL A 224 -2.58 17.98 0.00
C VAL A 224 -3.77 17.12 0.42
N ARG A 225 -4.88 17.78 0.76
CA ARG A 225 -6.11 17.14 1.23
C ARG A 225 -6.73 16.24 0.16
N ARG A 226 -7.35 15.15 0.60
CA ARG A 226 -8.06 14.20 -0.26
C ARG A 226 -9.05 14.89 -1.20
N GLU A 227 -9.83 15.84 -0.69
CA GLU A 227 -10.85 16.57 -1.44
C GLU A 227 -10.23 17.40 -2.58
N GLU A 228 -9.04 17.95 -2.35
CA GLU A 228 -8.30 18.68 -3.38
C GLU A 228 -7.76 17.73 -4.44
N VAL A 229 -7.22 16.59 -4.02
CA VAL A 229 -6.76 15.56 -4.98
C VAL A 229 -7.91 15.12 -5.89
N ILE A 230 -9.10 14.86 -5.33
CA ILE A 230 -10.28 14.48 -6.10
C ILE A 230 -10.73 15.64 -7.01
N ARG A 231 -10.70 16.87 -6.52
CA ARG A 231 -11.07 18.07 -7.32
C ARG A 231 -10.23 18.20 -8.57
N PHE A 232 -8.91 17.94 -8.46
CA PHE A 232 -7.99 18.08 -9.59
C PHE A 232 -8.01 16.87 -10.53
N ALA A 233 -8.11 15.65 -9.99
CA ALA A 233 -7.98 14.42 -10.75
C ALA A 233 -9.33 13.75 -11.11
N GLY A 234 -10.45 14.29 -10.60
CA GLY A 234 -11.80 13.69 -10.76
C GLY A 234 -12.02 12.43 -9.93
N ARG A 235 -10.95 11.85 -9.37
CA ARG A 235 -10.96 10.64 -8.52
C ARG A 235 -9.66 10.56 -7.73
N ILE A 236 -9.57 9.62 -6.80
CA ILE A 236 -8.28 9.24 -6.22
C ILE A 236 -7.42 8.57 -7.30
N PRO A 237 -6.27 9.14 -7.67
CA PRO A 237 -5.37 8.52 -8.64
C PRO A 237 -4.62 7.34 -8.01
N PRO A 238 -4.16 6.37 -8.83
CA PRO A 238 -3.18 5.41 -8.33
C PRO A 238 -1.91 6.14 -7.87
N ARG A 239 -1.24 5.60 -6.86
CA ARG A 239 0.05 6.13 -6.43
C ARG A 239 1.08 5.96 -7.53
N GLY A 240 1.94 6.95 -7.69
CA GLY A 240 3.07 6.87 -8.60
C GLY A 240 4.06 5.78 -8.19
N VAL A 241 4.69 5.16 -9.18
CA VAL A 241 5.76 4.20 -8.97
C VAL A 241 6.96 4.90 -8.35
N LEU A 242 7.48 4.33 -7.28
CA LEU A 242 8.69 4.79 -6.60
C LEU A 242 9.60 3.58 -6.33
N GLY A 243 10.75 3.51 -6.95
CA GLY A 243 11.74 2.47 -6.67
C GLY A 243 12.29 2.61 -5.24
N SER A 244 12.65 1.52 -4.60
CA SER A 244 13.14 1.54 -3.21
C SER A 244 14.52 2.17 -3.09
N MET A 245 15.44 1.84 -4.00
CA MET A 245 16.84 2.29 -3.96
C MET A 245 17.26 3.11 -5.20
N HIS A 246 16.54 3.00 -6.30
CA HIS A 246 16.79 3.68 -7.57
C HIS A 246 15.46 3.97 -8.28
N THR A 247 15.50 4.81 -9.30
CA THR A 247 14.33 5.10 -10.13
C THR A 247 13.99 3.90 -11.00
N ILE A 248 12.74 3.48 -11.01
CA ILE A 248 12.24 2.46 -11.94
C ILE A 248 11.41 3.16 -13.01
N SER A 249 11.78 2.95 -14.28
CA SER A 249 11.06 3.46 -15.44
C SER A 249 10.75 2.35 -16.44
N LEU A 250 9.75 2.55 -17.29
CA LEU A 250 9.47 1.60 -18.38
C LEU A 250 10.65 1.52 -19.36
N GLN A 251 11.33 2.64 -19.58
CA GLN A 251 12.53 2.72 -20.40
C GLN A 251 13.65 1.81 -19.86
N ALA A 252 13.95 1.92 -18.56
CA ALA A 252 14.98 1.11 -17.92
C ALA A 252 14.62 -0.38 -17.94
N LEU A 253 13.37 -0.74 -17.63
CA LEU A 253 12.89 -2.13 -17.68
C LEU A 253 13.02 -2.70 -19.10
N SER A 254 12.66 -1.94 -20.14
CA SER A 254 12.82 -2.39 -21.52
C SER A 254 14.28 -2.57 -21.91
N ALA A 255 15.16 -1.69 -21.43
CA ALA A 255 16.61 -1.82 -21.66
C ALA A 255 17.20 -3.06 -21.00
N GLN A 256 16.62 -3.51 -19.88
CA GLN A 256 16.96 -4.77 -19.19
C GLN A 256 16.37 -6.02 -19.88
N GLY A 257 15.56 -5.85 -20.94
CA GLY A 257 14.99 -6.94 -21.71
C GLY A 257 13.55 -7.29 -21.36
N VAL A 258 12.89 -6.52 -20.49
CA VAL A 258 11.45 -6.69 -20.28
C VAL A 258 10.68 -6.28 -21.52
N VAL A 259 9.83 -7.18 -22.02
CA VAL A 259 8.94 -6.91 -23.16
C VAL A 259 7.74 -6.12 -22.67
N LEU A 260 7.66 -4.85 -23.04
CA LEU A 260 6.55 -4.00 -22.63
C LEU A 260 5.34 -4.17 -23.54
N LEU A 261 4.16 -4.26 -22.93
CA LEU A 261 2.87 -4.37 -23.60
C LEU A 261 1.99 -3.19 -23.17
N GLY A 262 1.01 -2.87 -23.98
CA GLY A 262 -0.06 -1.96 -23.60
C GLY A 262 -0.91 -2.53 -22.46
N ARG A 263 -1.99 -1.83 -22.10
CA ARG A 263 -2.92 -2.29 -21.06
C ARG A 263 -3.65 -3.56 -21.51
N LEU A 264 -3.63 -4.57 -20.65
CA LEU A 264 -4.40 -5.80 -20.86
C LEU A 264 -5.90 -5.47 -20.93
N THR A 265 -6.56 -5.88 -22.03
CA THR A 265 -7.97 -5.58 -22.32
C THR A 265 -8.89 -6.77 -22.18
N GLY A 266 -8.39 -7.98 -22.41
CA GLY A 266 -9.23 -9.17 -22.34
C GLY A 266 -8.53 -10.44 -22.79
N ILE A 267 -9.35 -11.46 -22.98
CA ILE A 267 -9.00 -12.74 -23.57
C ILE A 267 -9.75 -12.88 -24.89
N GLU A 268 -9.05 -13.32 -25.92
CA GLU A 268 -9.61 -13.57 -27.28
C GLU A 268 -10.10 -15.02 -27.42
N ASP A 269 -10.91 -15.26 -28.46
CA ASP A 269 -11.26 -16.63 -28.86
C ASP A 269 -9.96 -17.40 -29.19
N GLY A 270 -9.77 -18.55 -28.51
CA GLY A 270 -8.53 -19.31 -28.62
C GLY A 270 -7.55 -19.12 -27.47
N GLY A 271 -7.84 -18.22 -26.49
CA GLY A 271 -7.09 -18.10 -25.24
C GLY A 271 -5.91 -17.14 -25.26
N SER A 272 -5.68 -16.44 -26.37
CA SER A 272 -4.68 -15.36 -26.43
C SER A 272 -5.17 -14.14 -25.63
N LEU A 273 -4.21 -13.38 -25.08
CA LEU A 273 -4.51 -12.14 -24.37
C LEU A 273 -4.40 -10.94 -25.31
N SER A 274 -5.37 -10.03 -25.23
CA SER A 274 -5.40 -8.79 -26.02
C SER A 274 -4.91 -7.59 -25.23
N PHE A 275 -4.19 -6.68 -25.89
CA PHE A 275 -3.60 -5.48 -25.29
C PHE A 275 -3.97 -4.25 -26.10
N ALA A 276 -4.22 -3.13 -25.41
CA ALA A 276 -4.44 -1.84 -26.04
C ALA A 276 -3.15 -1.30 -26.66
N ASP A 277 -3.29 -0.51 -27.71
CA ASP A 277 -2.17 0.23 -28.32
C ASP A 277 -1.96 1.55 -27.59
N ASP A 278 -1.60 1.46 -26.29
CA ASP A 278 -1.44 2.60 -25.39
C ASP A 278 -0.10 2.65 -24.63
N LEU A 279 0.88 1.80 -25.04
CA LEU A 279 2.18 1.73 -24.38
C LEU A 279 2.92 3.08 -24.37
N GLU A 280 3.00 3.76 -25.53
CA GLU A 280 3.64 5.08 -25.62
C GLU A 280 2.93 6.13 -24.74
N ALA A 281 1.59 6.08 -24.72
CA ALA A 281 0.79 6.98 -23.90
C ALA A 281 1.01 6.73 -22.39
N ASN A 282 1.16 5.46 -22.00
CA ASN A 282 1.45 5.08 -20.62
C ASN A 282 2.86 5.54 -20.20
N ALA A 283 3.87 5.35 -21.05
CA ALA A 283 5.23 5.81 -20.80
C ALA A 283 5.31 7.33 -20.68
N ARG A 284 4.73 8.06 -21.65
CA ARG A 284 4.68 9.52 -21.63
C ARG A 284 3.97 10.05 -20.37
N PHE A 285 2.87 9.43 -19.95
CA PHE A 285 2.17 9.82 -18.71
C PHE A 285 3.07 9.65 -17.48
N ALA A 286 3.85 8.57 -17.42
CA ALA A 286 4.80 8.32 -16.34
C ALA A 286 5.90 9.39 -16.30
N ASP A 287 6.44 9.76 -17.47
CA ASP A 287 7.45 10.81 -17.62
C ASP A 287 6.91 12.18 -17.21
N GLU A 288 5.74 12.56 -17.72
CA GLU A 288 5.07 13.82 -17.36
C GLU A 288 4.82 13.92 -15.85
N ALA A 289 4.46 12.81 -15.19
CA ALA A 289 4.27 12.79 -13.75
C ALA A 289 5.60 13.05 -13.00
N SER A 290 6.71 12.46 -13.46
CA SER A 290 8.05 12.72 -12.91
C SER A 290 8.44 14.18 -13.06
N GLU A 291 8.28 14.74 -14.25
CA GLU A 291 8.61 16.14 -14.53
C GLU A 291 7.74 17.13 -13.74
N ASN A 292 6.45 16.80 -13.52
CA ASN A 292 5.58 17.63 -12.69
C ASN A 292 6.05 17.66 -11.23
N VAL A 293 6.48 16.52 -10.70
CA VAL A 293 7.02 16.43 -9.33
C VAL A 293 8.33 17.19 -9.21
N LYS A 294 9.25 17.06 -10.18
CA LYS A 294 10.52 17.81 -10.19
C LYS A 294 10.26 19.31 -10.21
N ARG A 295 9.35 19.79 -11.06
CA ARG A 295 8.95 21.21 -11.07
C ARG A 295 8.40 21.68 -9.74
N HIS A 296 7.54 20.88 -9.09
CA HIS A 296 7.01 21.21 -7.77
C HIS A 296 8.14 21.35 -6.73
N VAL A 297 9.15 20.50 -6.78
CA VAL A 297 10.33 20.56 -5.90
C VAL A 297 11.16 21.81 -6.22
N ASP A 298 11.39 22.13 -7.51
CA ASP A 298 12.13 23.33 -7.93
C ASP A 298 11.43 24.62 -7.48
N ASP A 299 10.11 24.67 -7.61
CA ASP A 299 9.30 25.79 -7.13
C ASP A 299 9.39 25.93 -5.60
N TYR A 300 9.42 24.83 -4.87
CA TYR A 300 9.60 24.84 -3.40
C TYR A 300 10.99 25.33 -3.04
N ILE A 301 12.05 24.80 -3.65
CA ILE A 301 13.44 25.19 -3.41
C ILE A 301 13.60 26.71 -3.64
N SER A 302 13.07 27.20 -4.76
CA SER A 302 13.12 28.63 -5.11
C SER A 302 12.40 29.51 -4.09
N ARG A 303 11.18 29.13 -3.69
CA ARG A 303 10.38 29.90 -2.71
C ARG A 303 10.98 29.89 -1.31
N ALA A 304 11.57 28.76 -0.92
CA ALA A 304 12.16 28.58 0.42
C ALA A 304 13.61 29.10 0.50
N GLY A 305 14.21 29.52 -0.62
CA GLY A 305 15.61 29.99 -0.68
C GLY A 305 16.62 28.90 -0.31
N ILE A 306 16.33 27.63 -0.64
CA ILE A 306 17.19 26.51 -0.30
C ILE A 306 18.35 26.45 -1.30
N ASP A 307 19.59 26.36 -0.80
CA ASP A 307 20.75 26.06 -1.62
C ASP A 307 20.82 24.54 -1.88
N ALA A 308 20.25 24.12 -3.03
CA ALA A 308 20.22 22.75 -3.44
C ALA A 308 21.16 22.51 -4.64
N PRO A 309 21.79 21.31 -4.73
CA PRO A 309 22.64 20.97 -5.88
C PRO A 309 21.88 21.06 -7.21
N VAL A 310 22.62 21.23 -8.30
CA VAL A 310 22.05 21.08 -9.65
C VAL A 310 21.52 19.67 -9.84
N ALA A 311 20.38 19.55 -10.54
CA ALA A 311 19.82 18.25 -10.84
C ALA A 311 20.75 17.45 -11.75
N GLU A 312 21.10 16.25 -11.34
CA GLU A 312 21.85 15.29 -12.16
C GLU A 312 20.90 14.47 -13.03
N PRO A 313 21.31 14.12 -14.27
CA PRO A 313 20.52 13.21 -15.11
C PRO A 313 20.35 11.84 -14.43
N ASP A 314 19.13 11.34 -14.39
CA ASP A 314 18.85 9.98 -13.91
C ASP A 314 18.99 8.98 -15.06
N PRO A 315 19.88 7.97 -14.97
CA PRO A 315 20.07 6.99 -16.05
C PRO A 315 18.77 6.24 -16.41
N ALA A 316 17.89 6.00 -15.44
CA ALA A 316 16.62 5.33 -15.69
C ALA A 316 15.64 6.19 -16.51
N GLU A 317 15.82 7.52 -16.52
CA GLU A 317 14.98 8.45 -17.28
C GLU A 317 15.55 8.78 -18.65
N THR A 318 16.87 8.65 -18.83
CA THR A 318 17.59 9.05 -20.06
C THR A 318 17.78 7.91 -21.04
N VAL A 319 17.65 6.65 -20.61
CA VAL A 319 17.76 5.49 -21.48
C VAL A 319 16.58 5.43 -22.46
N ALA A 320 16.86 5.10 -23.73
CA ALA A 320 15.82 4.95 -24.74
C ALA A 320 14.95 3.71 -24.48
N MET A 321 13.64 3.88 -24.52
CA MET A 321 12.70 2.77 -24.43
C MET A 321 12.82 1.88 -25.68
N ARG A 322 12.97 0.57 -25.45
CA ARG A 322 12.90 -0.44 -26.51
C ARG A 322 11.46 -0.92 -26.62
N GLN A 323 10.87 -0.66 -27.79
CA GLN A 323 9.50 -1.15 -28.05
C GLN A 323 9.55 -2.42 -28.91
N PRO A 324 8.62 -3.35 -28.74
CA PRO A 324 8.40 -4.43 -29.70
C PRO A 324 8.02 -3.85 -31.07
N ASN A 325 8.64 -4.34 -32.13
CA ASN A 325 8.28 -3.96 -33.49
C ASN A 325 8.00 -5.25 -34.29
N PRO A 326 6.77 -5.51 -34.74
CA PRO A 326 5.58 -4.67 -34.51
C PRO A 326 5.10 -4.67 -33.06
N THR A 327 4.27 -3.68 -32.68
CA THR A 327 3.59 -3.63 -31.37
C THR A 327 2.78 -4.90 -31.15
N ILE A 328 2.90 -5.47 -29.95
CA ILE A 328 2.20 -6.71 -29.59
C ILE A 328 0.79 -6.35 -29.11
N GLY A 329 -0.20 -6.51 -29.98
CA GLY A 329 -1.63 -6.32 -29.64
C GLY A 329 -2.31 -7.58 -29.10
N SER A 330 -1.74 -8.76 -29.40
CA SER A 330 -2.22 -10.06 -28.94
C SER A 330 -1.06 -10.95 -28.56
N LEU A 331 -1.17 -11.71 -27.47
CA LEU A 331 -0.12 -12.61 -26.96
C LEU A 331 -0.72 -14.02 -26.75
N ASP A 332 -0.29 -14.96 -27.58
CA ASP A 332 -0.50 -16.38 -27.32
C ASP A 332 0.48 -16.82 -26.23
N LEU A 333 -0.05 -17.13 -25.04
CA LEU A 333 0.77 -17.47 -23.88
C LEU A 333 1.60 -18.71 -24.10
N SER A 334 1.03 -19.73 -24.73
CA SER A 334 1.73 -21.00 -25.03
C SER A 334 2.87 -20.81 -26.01
N ARG A 335 2.61 -20.14 -27.14
CA ARG A 335 3.63 -19.88 -28.17
C ARG A 335 4.74 -18.97 -27.64
N SER A 336 4.42 -18.09 -26.73
CA SER A 336 5.39 -17.17 -26.10
C SER A 336 6.13 -17.82 -24.92
N GLY A 337 5.87 -19.11 -24.64
CA GLY A 337 6.50 -19.84 -23.53
C GLY A 337 6.13 -19.31 -22.16
N VAL A 338 5.01 -18.60 -22.02
CA VAL A 338 4.52 -18.08 -20.76
C VAL A 338 3.94 -19.22 -19.92
N THR A 339 4.57 -19.47 -18.80
CA THR A 339 4.16 -20.51 -17.83
C THR A 339 3.49 -19.92 -16.59
N SER A 340 3.72 -18.63 -16.34
CA SER A 340 3.21 -17.97 -15.14
C SER A 340 2.63 -16.60 -15.43
N VAL A 341 1.55 -16.26 -14.74
CA VAL A 341 0.97 -14.91 -14.70
C VAL A 341 0.99 -14.38 -13.26
N VAL A 342 1.62 -13.23 -13.06
CA VAL A 342 1.62 -12.50 -11.79
C VAL A 342 0.64 -11.33 -11.88
N TRP A 343 -0.47 -11.44 -11.16
CA TRP A 343 -1.50 -10.41 -11.13
C TRP A 343 -1.13 -9.27 -10.17
N CYS A 344 -0.75 -8.14 -10.72
CA CYS A 344 -0.44 -6.89 -10.03
C CYS A 344 -1.53 -5.84 -10.28
N THR A 345 -2.77 -6.28 -10.37
CA THR A 345 -3.94 -5.50 -10.80
C THR A 345 -4.62 -4.74 -9.67
N GLY A 346 -3.96 -4.68 -8.52
CA GLY A 346 -4.42 -3.91 -7.36
C GLY A 346 -5.03 -4.76 -6.27
N PHE A 347 -5.42 -4.07 -5.20
CA PHE A 347 -6.01 -4.66 -4.00
C PHE A 347 -7.20 -3.82 -3.53
N ARG A 348 -8.03 -4.43 -2.71
CA ARG A 348 -9.08 -3.77 -1.93
C ARG A 348 -9.03 -4.27 -0.48
N GLY A 349 -9.61 -3.51 0.44
CA GLY A 349 -9.84 -3.97 1.80
C GLY A 349 -10.99 -4.97 1.86
N ASP A 350 -10.89 -5.97 2.71
CA ASP A 350 -12.01 -6.82 3.10
C ASP A 350 -12.55 -6.36 4.46
N PHE A 351 -13.73 -5.77 4.43
CA PHE A 351 -14.46 -5.30 5.60
C PHE A 351 -15.81 -6.01 5.75
N SER A 352 -16.01 -7.13 5.05
CA SER A 352 -17.27 -7.89 5.02
C SER A 352 -17.71 -8.43 6.39
N TRP A 353 -16.78 -8.53 7.33
CA TRP A 353 -17.03 -8.93 8.72
C TRP A 353 -17.68 -7.82 9.57
N MET A 354 -17.72 -6.57 9.09
CA MET A 354 -18.41 -5.46 9.75
C MET A 354 -19.91 -5.49 9.44
N ARG A 355 -20.72 -5.81 10.43
CA ARG A 355 -22.19 -5.83 10.35
C ARG A 355 -22.78 -4.54 10.93
N LEU A 356 -22.30 -3.40 10.42
CA LEU A 356 -22.65 -2.07 10.90
C LEU A 356 -23.33 -1.27 9.76
N PRO A 357 -24.64 -1.06 9.81
CA PRO A 357 -25.34 -0.29 8.79
C PRO A 357 -24.74 1.11 8.62
N GLY A 358 -24.42 1.50 7.38
CA GLY A 358 -23.85 2.81 7.07
C GLY A 358 -22.35 2.96 7.30
N ALA A 359 -21.65 1.92 7.82
CA ALA A 359 -20.19 1.95 7.98
C ALA A 359 -19.44 1.70 6.68
N LEU A 360 -20.07 0.99 5.72
CA LEU A 360 -19.50 0.65 4.42
C LEU A 360 -20.35 1.22 3.29
N ASP A 361 -19.71 1.57 2.18
CA ASP A 361 -20.37 1.97 0.94
C ASP A 361 -20.84 0.76 0.12
N SER A 362 -21.44 1.00 -1.03
CA SER A 362 -21.94 -0.06 -1.94
C SER A 362 -20.84 -0.95 -2.51
N ALA A 363 -19.58 -0.51 -2.46
CA ALA A 363 -18.40 -1.31 -2.85
C ALA A 363 -17.78 -2.06 -1.67
N GLY A 364 -18.38 -1.97 -0.47
CA GLY A 364 -17.89 -2.59 0.75
C GLY A 364 -16.67 -1.89 1.34
N GLN A 365 -16.45 -0.61 1.02
CA GLN A 365 -15.32 0.16 1.54
C GLN A 365 -15.78 1.12 2.67
N PRO A 366 -14.89 1.45 3.62
CA PRO A 366 -15.22 2.29 4.77
C PRO A 366 -15.74 3.68 4.40
N VAL A 367 -16.83 4.09 5.03
CA VAL A 367 -17.39 5.46 4.94
C VAL A 367 -16.90 6.26 6.14
N HIS A 368 -16.08 7.26 5.89
CA HIS A 368 -15.47 8.06 6.96
C HIS A 368 -15.09 9.47 6.49
N ALA A 369 -14.88 10.36 7.46
CA ALA A 369 -14.21 11.64 7.26
C ALA A 369 -12.94 11.64 8.14
N ASP A 370 -11.77 11.77 7.55
CA ASP A 370 -10.48 11.78 8.26
C ASP A 370 -10.25 10.59 9.23
N GLY A 371 -10.77 9.43 8.88
CA GLY A 371 -10.69 8.22 9.72
C GLY A 371 -11.80 8.10 10.77
N VAL A 372 -12.71 9.06 10.89
CA VAL A 372 -13.85 9.01 11.82
C VAL A 372 -15.11 8.60 11.06
N ALA A 373 -15.78 7.53 11.49
CA ALA A 373 -17.06 7.12 10.91
C ALA A 373 -18.22 7.98 11.42
N ALA A 374 -19.36 7.92 10.73
CA ALA A 374 -20.59 8.54 11.21
C ALA A 374 -21.17 7.82 12.44
N LEU A 375 -20.86 6.53 12.60
CA LEU A 375 -21.23 5.74 13.80
C LEU A 375 -20.31 6.14 14.95
N PRO A 376 -20.87 6.62 16.10
CA PRO A 376 -20.06 7.02 17.24
C PRO A 376 -19.20 5.86 17.77
N GLY A 377 -17.91 6.15 18.03
CA GLY A 377 -16.97 5.15 18.52
C GLY A 377 -16.36 4.24 17.46
N LEU A 378 -16.67 4.44 16.17
CA LEU A 378 -16.04 3.70 15.08
C LEU A 378 -15.02 4.56 14.34
N TYR A 379 -13.81 4.04 14.16
CA TYR A 379 -12.68 4.72 13.57
C TYR A 379 -11.94 3.81 12.58
N PHE A 380 -11.21 4.43 11.64
CA PHE A 380 -10.36 3.75 10.67
C PHE A 380 -8.96 4.37 10.68
N ALA A 381 -7.93 3.53 10.69
CA ALA A 381 -6.54 3.95 10.66
C ALA A 381 -5.76 3.26 9.55
N GLY A 382 -4.81 3.98 8.94
CA GLY A 382 -3.93 3.44 7.90
C GLY A 382 -4.59 3.22 6.53
N LEU A 383 -5.76 3.80 6.29
CA LEU A 383 -6.41 3.76 4.98
C LEU A 383 -5.71 4.69 3.99
N ASP A 384 -5.65 4.25 2.74
CA ASP A 384 -5.07 5.03 1.66
C ASP A 384 -5.89 6.30 1.38
N PHE A 385 -5.24 7.45 1.28
CA PHE A 385 -5.91 8.75 1.11
C PHE A 385 -7.03 9.02 2.13
N ALA A 386 -6.89 8.58 3.38
CA ALA A 386 -7.93 8.82 4.40
C ALA A 386 -8.20 10.32 4.62
N SER A 387 -7.17 11.14 4.72
CA SER A 387 -7.25 12.59 4.91
C SER A 387 -6.43 13.37 3.88
N THR A 388 -5.22 12.93 3.61
CA THR A 388 -4.26 13.59 2.72
C THR A 388 -3.60 12.58 1.78
N ARG A 389 -2.75 13.05 0.88
CA ARG A 389 -1.90 12.18 0.07
C ARG A 389 -0.98 11.30 0.90
N LYS A 390 -0.60 11.74 2.09
CA LYS A 390 0.26 11.01 3.02
C LYS A 390 -0.43 9.80 3.63
N SER A 391 -1.74 9.85 3.82
CA SER A 391 -2.53 8.75 4.42
C SER A 391 -2.29 7.42 3.73
N GLY A 392 -2.12 6.35 4.49
CA GLY A 392 -1.77 5.02 3.99
C GLY A 392 -0.26 4.78 3.82
N ILE A 393 0.58 5.80 3.98
CA ILE A 393 2.05 5.68 4.08
C ILE A 393 2.44 5.69 5.56
N ILE A 394 3.48 4.95 5.94
CA ILE A 394 3.89 4.80 7.35
C ILE A 394 4.03 6.14 8.08
N LEU A 395 4.60 7.15 7.46
CA LEU A 395 4.82 8.47 8.06
C LEU A 395 3.54 9.22 8.45
N ALA A 396 2.37 8.85 7.89
CA ALA A 396 1.12 9.50 8.22
C ALA A 396 0.63 9.21 9.63
N ILE A 397 0.98 8.04 10.20
CA ILE A 397 0.43 7.62 11.48
C ILE A 397 0.89 8.50 12.65
N ALA A 398 2.05 9.12 12.52
CA ALA A 398 2.56 10.06 13.52
C ALA A 398 1.61 11.26 13.75
N GLU A 399 0.83 11.63 12.72
CA GLU A 399 -0.14 12.73 12.77
C GLU A 399 -1.59 12.23 12.89
N GLU A 400 -1.92 11.11 12.23
CA GLU A 400 -3.28 10.58 12.21
C GLU A 400 -3.67 9.92 13.53
N ALA A 401 -2.78 9.13 14.13
CA ALA A 401 -3.07 8.43 15.37
C ALA A 401 -3.40 9.37 16.54
N PRO A 402 -2.60 10.43 16.84
CA PRO A 402 -2.95 11.34 17.93
C PRO A 402 -4.29 12.04 17.70
N ARG A 403 -4.61 12.44 16.45
CA ARG A 403 -5.92 13.07 16.14
C ARG A 403 -7.10 12.13 16.40
N LEU A 404 -6.98 10.85 16.00
CA LEU A 404 -8.02 9.86 16.27
C LEU A 404 -8.18 9.63 17.79
N VAL A 405 -7.06 9.49 18.50
CA VAL A 405 -7.09 9.23 19.95
C VAL A 405 -7.60 10.44 20.74
N GLU A 406 -7.24 11.66 20.35
CA GLU A 406 -7.84 12.87 20.92
C GLU A 406 -9.36 12.94 20.67
N HIS A 407 -9.82 12.56 19.49
CA HIS A 407 -11.25 12.48 19.19
C HIS A 407 -11.94 11.46 20.10
N ILE A 408 -11.35 10.29 20.29
CA ILE A 408 -11.85 9.25 21.23
C ILE A 408 -11.95 9.83 22.65
N ALA A 409 -10.88 10.46 23.14
CA ALA A 409 -10.83 10.98 24.52
C ALA A 409 -11.87 12.10 24.76
N ARG A 410 -12.15 12.94 23.77
CA ARG A 410 -13.15 14.02 23.88
C ARG A 410 -14.59 13.53 23.82
N HIS A 411 -14.84 12.39 23.16
CA HIS A 411 -16.17 11.81 22.95
C HIS A 411 -16.39 10.55 23.78
N SER A 412 -15.55 10.33 24.83
CA SER A 412 -15.75 9.22 25.74
C SER A 412 -17.15 9.31 26.35
N TRP A 413 -17.95 8.28 26.08
CA TRP A 413 -19.33 8.13 26.55
C TRP A 413 -19.39 8.15 28.08
N PRO A 414 -20.49 8.69 28.68
CA PRO A 414 -20.73 8.53 30.11
C PRO A 414 -20.72 7.05 30.45
N PRO A 415 -20.41 6.67 31.73
CA PRO A 415 -20.42 5.28 32.14
C PRO A 415 -21.76 4.64 31.77
N LEU A 416 -21.68 3.42 31.21
CA LEU A 416 -22.88 2.62 30.97
C LEU A 416 -23.61 2.46 32.31
N ALA A 417 -24.88 2.89 32.36
CA ALA A 417 -25.73 2.84 33.58
C ALA A 417 -26.06 1.42 33.98
#